data_f3aac31f25f6ced3309daefaf4172838
#
_entry.id   f3aac31f25f6ced3309daefaf4172838
#
_cell.length_a   1.000
_cell.length_b   1.000
_cell.length_c   1.000
_cell.angle_alpha   90.00
_cell.angle_beta   90.00
_cell.angle_gamma   90.00
#
_symmetry.space_group_name_H-M   'P 1'
#
loop_
_entity.id
_entity.type
_entity.pdbx_description
1 polymer ?
#
loop_
_entity_poly.entity_id
_entity_poly.type
_entity_poly.pdbx_seq_one_letter_code
_entity_poly.pdbx_strand_id
1 'polypeptide(L)'
;MRIFFPICLVAMTMSAVRTSAQVYPYRDGTAGVTGYRSEVMAEVMIQESEFVRLAEAIPADKYTWRPSTDVRTIAEVFLHASAANYNLYRLVGTPTPAGVDTKILEQTTTDKAKIIATLKASYAHAKAAIRSMPDADLEKTLDWNGGKITERGVLLYIVQHIAQHLGQQIAYARSIGVVPPWTLDLPRKD
;
A
#
# COMPACT_ATOMS: atom_id res chain seq x y z
N MET A 1 -39.75 66.16 -14.15
CA MET A 1 -40.15 64.71 -14.26
C MET A 1 -38.89 63.91 -14.06
N ARG A 2 -38.64 63.41 -12.82
CA ARG A 2 -37.40 62.63 -12.51
C ARG A 2 -37.77 61.15 -12.58
N ILE A 3 -37.15 60.44 -13.50
CA ILE A 3 -37.32 59.00 -13.70
C ILE A 3 -36.38 58.27 -12.79
N PHE A 4 -36.91 57.54 -11.78
CA PHE A 4 -36.16 56.62 -10.95
C PHE A 4 -36.09 55.27 -11.64
N PHE A 5 -34.87 54.81 -11.96
CA PHE A 5 -34.61 53.44 -12.34
C PHE A 5 -34.32 52.60 -11.07
N PRO A 6 -34.99 51.50 -10.85
CA PRO A 6 -34.66 50.61 -9.75
C PRO A 6 -33.41 49.79 -10.14
N ILE A 7 -32.39 49.90 -9.29
CA ILE A 7 -31.20 49.02 -9.39
C ILE A 7 -31.61 47.65 -8.83
N CYS A 8 -31.75 46.68 -9.73
CA CYS A 8 -31.96 45.27 -9.33
C CYS A 8 -30.62 44.71 -8.87
N LEU A 9 -30.46 44.56 -7.55
CA LEU A 9 -29.30 43.90 -6.93
C LEU A 9 -29.48 42.39 -7.10
N VAL A 10 -28.81 41.81 -8.09
CA VAL A 10 -28.72 40.35 -8.23
C VAL A 10 -27.75 39.82 -7.20
N ALA A 11 -28.28 39.25 -6.12
CA ALA A 11 -27.45 38.55 -5.14
C ALA A 11 -26.94 37.25 -5.79
N MET A 12 -25.70 37.26 -6.21
CA MET A 12 -24.98 36.07 -6.65
C MET A 12 -24.69 35.22 -5.42
N THR A 13 -25.53 34.20 -5.15
CA THR A 13 -25.21 33.16 -4.17
C THR A 13 -24.07 32.32 -4.71
N MET A 14 -22.84 32.59 -4.26
CA MET A 14 -21.72 31.70 -4.45
C MET A 14 -22.01 30.40 -3.68
N SER A 15 -22.56 29.41 -4.34
CA SER A 15 -22.52 28.03 -3.85
C SER A 15 -21.06 27.64 -3.71
N ALA A 16 -20.57 27.59 -2.48
CA ALA A 16 -19.27 27.01 -2.19
C ALA A 16 -19.34 25.54 -2.61
N VAL A 17 -18.79 25.22 -3.79
CA VAL A 17 -18.45 23.86 -4.16
C VAL A 17 -17.47 23.39 -3.08
N ARG A 18 -17.97 22.64 -2.11
CA ARG A 18 -17.10 21.87 -1.23
C ARG A 18 -16.44 20.84 -2.14
N THR A 19 -15.26 21.18 -2.68
CA THR A 19 -14.30 20.16 -3.11
C THR A 19 -14.02 19.36 -1.84
N SER A 20 -14.66 18.20 -1.71
CA SER A 20 -14.15 17.17 -0.84
C SER A 20 -12.75 16.85 -1.38
N ALA A 21 -11.74 17.56 -0.88
CA ALA A 21 -10.38 17.12 -1.01
C ALA A 21 -10.45 15.65 -0.58
N GLN A 22 -10.09 14.76 -1.49
CA GLN A 22 -9.94 13.35 -1.17
C GLN A 22 -8.92 13.33 -0.05
N VAL A 23 -9.41 13.36 1.19
CA VAL A 23 -8.55 13.25 2.37
C VAL A 23 -8.07 11.83 2.29
N TYR A 24 -6.82 11.64 1.85
CA TYR A 24 -6.15 10.37 2.01
C TYR A 24 -6.30 9.98 3.49
N PRO A 25 -7.01 8.88 3.81
CA PRO A 25 -7.39 8.56 5.20
C PRO A 25 -6.19 8.17 6.08
N TYR A 26 -4.98 8.39 5.57
CA TYR A 26 -3.72 7.91 6.13
C TYR A 26 -3.02 8.88 7.08
N ARG A 27 -3.50 10.13 7.20
CA ARG A 27 -2.89 11.11 8.13
C ARG A 27 -2.97 10.67 9.59
N ASP A 28 -4.06 10.05 9.98
CA ASP A 28 -4.26 9.61 11.37
C ASP A 28 -3.36 8.42 11.74
N GLY A 29 -2.99 7.57 10.78
CA GLY A 29 -2.13 6.41 11.00
C GLY A 29 -0.64 6.72 11.12
N THR A 30 -0.22 7.94 10.74
CA THR A 30 1.18 8.40 10.83
C THR A 30 1.50 9.09 12.17
N ALA A 31 0.57 9.11 13.12
CA ALA A 31 0.77 9.75 14.41
C ALA A 31 2.08 9.32 15.09
N GLY A 32 2.90 10.29 15.51
CA GLY A 32 4.21 10.05 16.12
C GLY A 32 5.34 9.75 15.13
N VAL A 33 5.09 9.80 13.82
CA VAL A 33 6.10 9.66 12.76
C VAL A 33 6.16 10.96 11.95
N THR A 34 7.36 11.46 11.70
CA THR A 34 7.57 12.76 11.04
C THR A 34 8.44 12.64 9.79
N GLY A 35 8.47 13.71 8.99
CA GLY A 35 9.34 13.83 7.82
C GLY A 35 9.17 12.67 6.82
N TYR A 36 10.28 12.24 6.25
CA TYR A 36 10.30 11.18 5.23
C TYR A 36 9.66 9.86 5.69
N ARG A 37 9.82 9.50 6.98
CA ARG A 37 9.20 8.28 7.51
C ARG A 37 7.68 8.36 7.52
N SER A 38 7.09 9.54 7.72
CA SER A 38 5.64 9.70 7.65
C SER A 38 5.10 9.53 6.23
N GLU A 39 5.86 9.96 5.21
CA GLU A 39 5.52 9.74 3.80
C GLU A 39 5.57 8.25 3.46
N VAL A 40 6.65 7.56 3.85
CA VAL A 40 6.77 6.10 3.67
C VAL A 40 5.67 5.35 4.42
N MET A 41 5.34 5.77 5.66
CA MET A 41 4.25 5.17 6.43
C MET A 41 2.90 5.29 5.71
N ALA A 42 2.61 6.45 5.14
CA ALA A 42 1.38 6.67 4.37
C ALA A 42 1.29 5.71 3.17
N GLU A 43 2.36 5.57 2.39
CA GLU A 43 2.42 4.64 1.26
C GLU A 43 2.24 3.17 1.70
N VAL A 44 2.90 2.76 2.78
CA VAL A 44 2.76 1.40 3.34
C VAL A 44 1.32 1.13 3.79
N MET A 45 0.64 2.11 4.37
CA MET A 45 -0.77 1.97 4.77
C MET A 45 -1.72 1.89 3.56
N ILE A 46 -1.45 2.64 2.48
CA ILE A 46 -2.18 2.53 1.21
C ILE A 46 -2.02 1.11 0.66
N GLN A 47 -0.79 0.65 0.53
CA GLN A 47 -0.48 -0.67 0.01
C GLN A 47 -1.12 -1.78 0.86
N GLU A 48 -1.07 -1.68 2.19
CA GLU A 48 -1.75 -2.63 3.08
C GLU A 48 -3.24 -2.70 2.78
N SER A 49 -3.91 -1.54 2.72
CA SER A 49 -5.33 -1.45 2.45
C SER A 49 -5.68 -2.10 1.11
N GLU A 50 -4.93 -1.78 0.06
CA GLU A 50 -5.18 -2.29 -1.28
C GLU A 50 -4.89 -3.78 -1.40
N PHE A 51 -3.76 -4.27 -0.87
CA PHE A 51 -3.44 -5.70 -0.88
C PHE A 51 -4.46 -6.52 -0.11
N VAL A 52 -4.84 -6.09 1.10
CA VAL A 52 -5.80 -6.82 1.93
C VAL A 52 -7.18 -6.83 1.28
N ARG A 53 -7.68 -5.69 0.81
CA ARG A 53 -8.98 -5.60 0.12
C ARG A 53 -9.00 -6.45 -1.16
N LEU A 54 -7.90 -6.47 -1.92
CA LEU A 54 -7.80 -7.28 -3.12
C LEU A 54 -7.77 -8.78 -2.76
N ALA A 55 -7.01 -9.17 -1.74
CA ALA A 55 -7.00 -10.55 -1.27
C ALA A 55 -8.40 -10.99 -0.78
N GLU A 56 -9.12 -10.12 -0.08
CA GLU A 56 -10.50 -10.39 0.37
C GLU A 56 -11.48 -10.52 -0.81
N ALA A 57 -11.28 -9.77 -1.89
CA ALA A 57 -12.15 -9.80 -3.07
C ALA A 57 -11.94 -11.02 -3.97
N ILE A 58 -10.72 -11.55 -4.05
CA ILE A 58 -10.41 -12.71 -4.90
C ILE A 58 -11.04 -13.98 -4.29
N PRO A 59 -11.82 -14.78 -5.08
CA PRO A 59 -12.39 -16.05 -4.63
C PRO A 59 -11.31 -17.06 -4.19
N ALA A 60 -11.59 -17.85 -3.16
CA ALA A 60 -10.61 -18.78 -2.58
C ALA A 60 -10.10 -19.85 -3.58
N ASP A 61 -10.96 -20.30 -4.48
CA ASP A 61 -10.61 -21.27 -5.54
C ASP A 61 -9.65 -20.71 -6.60
N LYS A 62 -9.44 -19.38 -6.63
CA LYS A 62 -8.53 -18.70 -7.55
C LYS A 62 -7.11 -18.51 -7.02
N TYR A 63 -6.85 -18.82 -5.77
CA TYR A 63 -5.53 -18.57 -5.16
C TYR A 63 -4.39 -19.37 -5.79
N THR A 64 -4.68 -20.51 -6.43
CA THR A 64 -3.70 -21.30 -7.19
C THR A 64 -3.59 -20.90 -8.66
N TRP A 65 -4.38 -19.92 -9.11
CA TRP A 65 -4.35 -19.45 -10.49
C TRP A 65 -3.07 -18.66 -10.78
N ARG A 66 -2.55 -18.80 -11.99
CA ARG A 66 -1.45 -18.03 -12.57
C ARG A 66 -1.65 -17.88 -14.08
N PRO A 67 -1.14 -16.82 -14.71
CA PRO A 67 -1.31 -16.62 -16.16
C PRO A 67 -0.46 -17.57 -17.03
N SER A 68 0.65 -18.08 -16.49
CA SER A 68 1.52 -19.08 -17.15
C SER A 68 2.23 -19.95 -16.12
N THR A 69 2.84 -21.05 -16.55
CA THR A 69 3.53 -22.01 -15.65
C THR A 69 4.76 -21.43 -14.97
N ASP A 70 5.39 -20.43 -15.57
CA ASP A 70 6.70 -19.92 -15.14
C ASP A 70 6.61 -18.73 -14.19
N VAL A 71 5.41 -18.38 -13.76
CA VAL A 71 5.17 -17.24 -12.86
C VAL A 71 4.47 -17.67 -11.58
N ARG A 72 4.58 -16.84 -10.55
CA ARG A 72 3.90 -17.05 -9.27
C ARG A 72 2.38 -17.12 -9.43
N THR A 73 1.74 -17.96 -8.63
CA THR A 73 0.29 -17.94 -8.42
C THR A 73 -0.15 -16.72 -7.64
N ILE A 74 -1.45 -16.43 -7.59
CA ILE A 74 -2.03 -15.39 -6.74
C ILE A 74 -1.59 -15.56 -5.28
N ALA A 75 -1.63 -16.78 -4.73
CA ALA A 75 -1.18 -17.09 -3.38
C ALA A 75 0.29 -16.73 -3.16
N GLU A 76 1.14 -17.21 -4.07
CA GLU A 76 2.58 -16.99 -4.01
C GLU A 76 2.96 -15.51 -4.10
N VAL A 77 2.25 -14.68 -4.90
CA VAL A 77 2.53 -13.23 -4.96
C VAL A 77 2.16 -12.53 -3.65
N PHE A 78 1.04 -12.87 -3.01
CA PHE A 78 0.68 -12.32 -1.70
C PHE A 78 1.70 -12.70 -0.62
N LEU A 79 2.11 -13.96 -0.61
CA LEU A 79 3.11 -14.44 0.35
C LEU A 79 4.51 -13.90 0.06
N HIS A 80 4.86 -13.67 -1.21
CA HIS A 80 6.09 -12.99 -1.62
C HIS A 80 6.16 -11.56 -1.10
N ALA A 81 5.08 -10.79 -1.25
CA ALA A 81 5.00 -9.45 -0.69
C ALA A 81 5.15 -9.46 0.84
N SER A 82 4.55 -10.46 1.51
CA SER A 82 4.72 -10.65 2.95
C SER A 82 6.16 -10.99 3.33
N ALA A 83 6.82 -11.89 2.59
CA ALA A 83 8.21 -12.24 2.80
C ALA A 83 9.15 -11.04 2.58
N ALA A 84 8.86 -10.23 1.55
CA ALA A 84 9.60 -9.01 1.26
C ALA A 84 9.50 -7.99 2.40
N ASN A 85 8.32 -7.80 3.00
CA ASN A 85 8.14 -6.95 4.17
C ASN A 85 9.04 -7.39 5.34
N TYR A 86 9.19 -8.68 5.60
CA TYR A 86 10.08 -9.16 6.66
C TYR A 86 11.56 -9.02 6.29
N ASN A 87 11.95 -9.39 5.07
CA ASN A 87 13.35 -9.42 4.65
C ASN A 87 13.95 -8.03 4.46
N LEU A 88 13.19 -7.09 3.87
CA LEU A 88 13.71 -5.79 3.51
C LEU A 88 13.84 -4.87 4.73
N TYR A 89 12.88 -4.90 5.67
CA TYR A 89 13.02 -4.15 6.92
C TYR A 89 14.13 -4.68 7.82
N ARG A 90 14.56 -5.93 7.65
CA ARG A 90 15.77 -6.45 8.32
C ARG A 90 17.03 -5.69 7.92
N LEU A 91 17.10 -5.18 6.69
CA LEU A 91 18.24 -4.39 6.20
C LEU A 91 18.38 -3.05 6.94
N VAL A 92 17.32 -2.52 7.47
CA VAL A 92 17.27 -1.28 8.25
C VAL A 92 17.06 -1.54 9.75
N GLY A 93 17.58 -2.69 10.22
CA GLY A 93 17.71 -2.99 11.65
C GLY A 93 16.51 -3.63 12.32
N THR A 94 15.42 -3.93 11.61
CA THR A 94 14.25 -4.59 12.21
C THR A 94 14.28 -6.10 11.93
N PRO A 95 14.58 -6.97 12.92
CA PRO A 95 14.73 -8.40 12.70
C PRO A 95 13.40 -9.05 12.30
N THR A 96 13.48 -10.06 11.44
CA THR A 96 12.32 -10.91 11.13
C THR A 96 11.80 -11.57 12.42
N PRO A 97 10.47 -11.59 12.66
CA PRO A 97 9.91 -12.22 13.87
C PRO A 97 10.27 -13.69 13.98
N ALA A 98 10.44 -14.18 15.22
CA ALA A 98 10.68 -15.59 15.47
C ALA A 98 9.56 -16.46 14.87
N GLY A 99 9.94 -17.59 14.27
CA GLY A 99 9.01 -18.52 13.62
C GLY A 99 8.60 -18.15 12.20
N VAL A 100 9.06 -17.03 11.65
CA VAL A 100 8.85 -16.67 10.23
C VAL A 100 10.09 -17.06 9.41
N ASP A 101 9.94 -18.08 8.56
CA ASP A 101 10.96 -18.42 7.57
C ASP A 101 10.57 -17.82 6.21
N THR A 102 11.22 -16.71 5.87
CA THR A 102 10.93 -15.98 4.62
C THR A 102 11.39 -16.71 3.37
N LYS A 103 12.26 -17.73 3.48
CA LYS A 103 12.75 -18.49 2.33
C LYS A 103 11.69 -19.44 1.76
N ILE A 104 10.80 -19.94 2.62
CA ILE A 104 9.76 -20.89 2.23
C ILE A 104 8.35 -20.28 2.29
N LEU A 105 8.20 -19.05 2.78
CA LEU A 105 6.89 -18.44 3.06
C LEU A 105 5.96 -18.47 1.85
N GLU A 106 6.48 -18.26 0.65
CA GLU A 106 5.70 -18.26 -0.60
C GLU A 106 4.98 -19.60 -0.86
N GLN A 107 5.48 -20.69 -0.30
CA GLN A 107 5.01 -22.05 -0.55
C GLN A 107 4.26 -22.68 0.63
N THR A 108 4.07 -21.92 1.72
CA THR A 108 3.52 -22.46 2.97
C THR A 108 2.05 -22.79 2.91
N THR A 109 1.27 -22.12 2.08
CA THR A 109 -0.19 -22.29 2.04
C THR A 109 -0.83 -21.67 0.79
N THR A 110 -1.96 -22.21 0.39
CA THR A 110 -2.89 -21.61 -0.57
C THR A 110 -4.21 -21.21 0.10
N ASP A 111 -4.32 -21.38 1.41
CA ASP A 111 -5.49 -21.02 2.19
C ASP A 111 -5.65 -19.50 2.27
N LYS A 112 -6.76 -18.99 1.75
CA LYS A 112 -7.07 -17.57 1.67
C LYS A 112 -7.01 -16.87 3.03
N ALA A 113 -7.57 -17.48 4.07
CA ALA A 113 -7.63 -16.85 5.40
C ALA A 113 -6.24 -16.74 6.02
N LYS A 114 -5.40 -17.79 5.87
CA LYS A 114 -4.01 -17.79 6.34
C LYS A 114 -3.18 -16.76 5.59
N ILE A 115 -3.37 -16.62 4.27
CA ILE A 115 -2.64 -15.64 3.45
C ILE A 115 -3.01 -14.21 3.87
N ILE A 116 -4.30 -13.91 4.07
CA ILE A 116 -4.74 -12.59 4.54
C ILE A 116 -4.16 -12.29 5.94
N ALA A 117 -4.15 -13.26 6.84
CA ALA A 117 -3.56 -13.11 8.16
C ALA A 117 -2.05 -12.82 8.08
N THR A 118 -1.32 -13.53 7.21
CA THR A 118 0.11 -13.34 6.96
C THR A 118 0.41 -11.95 6.38
N LEU A 119 -0.39 -11.50 5.41
CA LEU A 119 -0.31 -10.13 4.87
C LEU A 119 -0.46 -9.10 5.98
N LYS A 120 -1.54 -9.15 6.76
CA LYS A 120 -1.81 -8.22 7.86
C LYS A 120 -0.65 -8.20 8.89
N ALA A 121 -0.13 -9.36 9.24
CA ALA A 121 1.02 -9.49 10.15
C ALA A 121 2.29 -8.86 9.57
N SER A 122 2.59 -9.07 8.29
CA SER A 122 3.76 -8.50 7.63
C SER A 122 3.69 -6.98 7.53
N TYR A 123 2.53 -6.42 7.29
CA TYR A 123 2.32 -4.96 7.29
C TYR A 123 2.37 -4.35 8.70
N ALA A 124 1.88 -5.07 9.71
CA ALA A 124 2.05 -4.65 11.10
C ALA A 124 3.54 -4.55 11.48
N HIS A 125 4.35 -5.54 11.04
CA HIS A 125 5.80 -5.54 11.20
C HIS A 125 6.44 -4.33 10.47
N ALA A 126 6.10 -4.09 9.21
CA ALA A 126 6.59 -2.96 8.42
C ALA A 126 6.29 -1.61 9.11
N LYS A 127 5.06 -1.41 9.57
CA LYS A 127 4.66 -0.19 10.30
C LYS A 127 5.39 -0.02 11.61
N ALA A 128 5.65 -1.11 12.35
CA ALA A 128 6.45 -1.08 13.58
C ALA A 128 7.91 -0.70 13.29
N ALA A 129 8.49 -1.25 12.23
CA ALA A 129 9.85 -0.91 11.77
C ALA A 129 10.00 0.58 11.47
N ILE A 130 9.07 1.16 10.69
CA ILE A 130 9.10 2.59 10.36
C ILE A 130 8.97 3.46 11.61
N ARG A 131 8.11 3.07 12.57
CA ARG A 131 7.94 3.83 13.82
C ARG A 131 9.19 3.80 14.70
N SER A 132 9.86 2.66 14.79
CA SER A 132 11.03 2.48 15.66
C SER A 132 12.32 3.05 15.08
N MET A 133 12.39 3.31 13.77
CA MET A 133 13.58 3.85 13.11
C MET A 133 13.83 5.30 13.55
N PRO A 134 15.04 5.65 14.04
CA PRO A 134 15.40 7.04 14.29
C PRO A 134 15.56 7.84 12.98
N ASP A 135 15.14 9.11 12.95
CA ASP A 135 15.35 9.97 11.77
C ASP A 135 16.83 10.13 11.41
N ALA A 136 17.72 10.11 12.41
CA ALA A 136 19.17 10.19 12.20
C ALA A 136 19.73 8.98 11.43
N ASP A 137 19.02 7.85 11.39
CA ASP A 137 19.48 6.65 10.71
C ASP A 137 19.20 6.69 9.20
N LEU A 138 18.29 7.55 8.76
CA LEU A 138 17.90 7.67 7.34
C LEU A 138 19.08 7.91 6.39
N GLU A 139 20.14 8.58 6.84
CA GLU A 139 21.34 8.87 6.03
C GLU A 139 22.45 7.83 6.23
N LYS A 140 22.29 6.84 7.11
CA LYS A 140 23.23 5.72 7.21
C LYS A 140 23.25 4.94 5.91
N THR A 141 24.45 4.53 5.51
CA THR A 141 24.66 3.75 4.28
C THR A 141 24.94 2.30 4.60
N LEU A 142 24.46 1.42 3.74
CA LEU A 142 24.74 -0.02 3.75
C LEU A 142 25.18 -0.50 2.36
N ASP A 143 25.79 -1.67 2.30
CA ASP A 143 26.17 -2.30 1.03
C ASP A 143 24.93 -2.85 0.33
N TRP A 144 24.81 -2.58 -0.98
CA TRP A 144 23.66 -2.93 -1.78
C TRP A 144 24.05 -3.21 -3.23
N ASN A 145 23.86 -4.44 -3.69
CA ASN A 145 24.06 -4.83 -5.09
C ASN A 145 25.36 -4.33 -5.73
N GLY A 146 26.47 -4.38 -4.97
CA GLY A 146 27.77 -3.92 -5.44
C GLY A 146 28.03 -2.42 -5.33
N GLY A 147 27.12 -1.67 -4.73
CA GLY A 147 27.23 -0.23 -4.43
C GLY A 147 26.84 0.08 -2.99
N LYS A 148 26.45 1.34 -2.75
CA LYS A 148 25.93 1.83 -1.47
C LYS A 148 24.53 2.37 -1.65
N ILE A 149 23.68 2.17 -0.64
CA ILE A 149 22.36 2.77 -0.53
C ILE A 149 22.20 3.34 0.89
N THR A 150 21.43 4.41 1.06
CA THR A 150 21.03 4.91 2.38
C THR A 150 19.87 4.09 2.93
N GLU A 151 19.66 4.09 4.26
CA GLU A 151 18.46 3.49 4.85
C GLU A 151 17.18 4.12 4.30
N ARG A 152 17.18 5.43 4.05
CA ARG A 152 16.12 6.12 3.31
C ARG A 152 15.91 5.53 1.91
N GLY A 153 16.98 5.24 1.19
CA GLY A 153 16.92 4.59 -0.13
C GLY A 153 16.34 3.18 -0.06
N VAL A 154 16.64 2.42 1.02
CA VAL A 154 16.01 1.11 1.26
C VAL A 154 14.51 1.25 1.48
N LEU A 155 14.05 2.22 2.28
CA LEU A 155 12.61 2.46 2.46
C LEU A 155 11.91 2.79 1.14
N LEU A 156 12.52 3.61 0.29
CA LEU A 156 11.99 3.90 -1.06
C LEU A 156 11.92 2.64 -1.92
N TYR A 157 12.97 1.82 -1.88
CA TYR A 157 13.00 0.54 -2.59
C TYR A 157 11.89 -0.41 -2.12
N ILE A 158 11.63 -0.48 -0.80
CA ILE A 158 10.55 -1.31 -0.26
C ILE A 158 9.21 -0.89 -0.83
N VAL A 159 8.88 0.41 -0.76
CA VAL A 159 7.62 0.95 -1.30
C VAL A 159 7.48 0.61 -2.79
N GLN A 160 8.52 0.84 -3.58
CA GLN A 160 8.54 0.56 -5.01
C GLN A 160 8.38 -0.95 -5.30
N HIS A 161 9.08 -1.82 -4.57
CA HIS A 161 9.04 -3.27 -4.74
C HIS A 161 7.62 -3.83 -4.44
N ILE A 162 7.03 -3.40 -3.35
CA ILE A 162 5.68 -3.82 -2.97
C ILE A 162 4.63 -3.30 -3.97
N ALA A 163 4.78 -2.06 -4.47
CA ALA A 163 3.90 -1.51 -5.50
C ALA A 163 3.94 -2.31 -6.81
N GLN A 164 5.11 -2.84 -7.21
CA GLN A 164 5.24 -3.73 -8.37
C GLN A 164 4.38 -5.00 -8.21
N HIS A 165 4.42 -5.62 -7.01
CA HIS A 165 3.63 -6.82 -6.74
C HIS A 165 2.14 -6.52 -6.58
N LEU A 166 1.77 -5.33 -6.08
CA LEU A 166 0.39 -4.88 -6.09
C LEU A 166 -0.14 -4.74 -7.53
N GLY A 167 0.63 -4.10 -8.41
CA GLY A 167 0.31 -4.00 -9.83
C GLY A 167 0.14 -5.37 -10.49
N GLN A 168 1.02 -6.33 -10.16
CA GLN A 168 0.91 -7.71 -10.61
C GLN A 168 -0.39 -8.37 -10.13
N GLN A 169 -0.75 -8.23 -8.85
CA GLN A 169 -1.99 -8.78 -8.30
C GLN A 169 -3.24 -8.12 -8.90
N ILE A 170 -3.20 -6.81 -9.17
CA ILE A 170 -4.28 -6.10 -9.88
C ILE A 170 -4.49 -6.70 -11.28
N ALA A 171 -3.40 -6.94 -12.02
CA ALA A 171 -3.47 -7.56 -13.34
C ALA A 171 -4.05 -8.98 -13.27
N TYR A 172 -3.60 -9.78 -12.30
CA TYR A 172 -4.10 -11.14 -12.09
C TYR A 172 -5.59 -11.14 -11.72
N ALA A 173 -6.00 -10.29 -10.79
CA ALA A 173 -7.40 -10.17 -10.38
C ALA A 173 -8.30 -9.84 -11.58
N ARG A 174 -7.92 -8.85 -12.40
CA ARG A 174 -8.67 -8.48 -13.60
C ARG A 174 -8.73 -9.61 -14.62
N SER A 175 -7.65 -10.38 -14.78
CA SER A 175 -7.61 -11.52 -15.71
C SER A 175 -8.59 -12.65 -15.33
N ILE A 176 -8.96 -12.75 -14.06
CA ILE A 176 -9.97 -13.70 -13.55
C ILE A 176 -11.34 -13.04 -13.31
N GLY A 177 -11.56 -11.81 -13.80
CA GLY A 177 -12.84 -11.11 -13.71
C GLY A 177 -13.09 -10.40 -12.38
N VAL A 178 -12.10 -10.27 -11.51
CA VAL A 178 -12.22 -9.53 -10.23
C VAL A 178 -11.81 -8.07 -10.42
N VAL A 179 -12.74 -7.15 -10.15
CA VAL A 179 -12.49 -5.71 -10.17
C VAL A 179 -11.87 -5.31 -8.83
N PRO A 180 -10.72 -4.59 -8.81
CA PRO A 180 -10.14 -4.09 -7.58
C PRO A 180 -11.16 -3.24 -6.80
N PRO A 181 -11.38 -3.50 -5.49
CA PRO A 181 -12.48 -2.88 -4.72
C PRO A 181 -12.46 -1.35 -4.72
N TRP A 182 -11.29 -0.72 -4.66
CA TRP A 182 -11.17 0.74 -4.68
C TRP A 182 -11.59 1.39 -6.00
N THR A 183 -11.63 0.63 -7.11
CA THR A 183 -12.17 1.12 -8.39
C THR A 183 -13.68 1.39 -8.29
N LEU A 184 -14.38 0.69 -7.41
CA LEU A 184 -15.81 0.83 -7.18
C LEU A 184 -16.12 2.01 -6.24
N ASP A 185 -15.13 2.50 -5.49
CA ASP A 185 -15.26 3.63 -4.58
C ASP A 185 -15.19 4.97 -5.32
N LEU A 186 -14.78 4.97 -6.59
CA LEU A 186 -14.70 6.17 -7.41
C LEU A 186 -16.09 6.53 -7.97
N PRO A 187 -16.49 7.83 -7.98
CA PRO A 187 -17.71 8.24 -8.67
C PRO A 187 -17.60 7.83 -10.15
N ARG A 188 -18.63 7.15 -10.65
CA ARG A 188 -18.73 6.84 -12.09
C ARG A 188 -18.75 8.16 -12.85
N LYS A 189 -17.85 8.31 -13.80
CA LYS A 189 -17.96 9.36 -14.81
C LYS A 189 -18.97 8.83 -15.83
N ASP A 190 -20.20 9.37 -15.77
CA ASP A 190 -21.20 9.20 -16.82
C ASP A 190 -20.72 9.89 -18.09
#